data_58fc82285ef9adddca97bdb694b61c7f
#
_entry.id   58fc82285ef9adddca97bdb694b61c7f
#
_cell.length_a   1.000
_cell.length_b   1.000
_cell.length_c   1.000
_cell.angle_alpha   90.00
_cell.angle_beta   90.00
_cell.angle_gamma   90.00
#
_symmetry.space_group_name_H-M   'P 1'
#
loop_
_entity.id
_entity.type
_entity.pdbx_description
1 polymer ?
#
loop_
_entity_poly.entity_id
_entity_poly.type
_entity_poly.pdbx_seq_one_letter_code
_entity_poly.pdbx_strand_id
1 'polypeptide(L)'
;MGNTIPITPTTASKELAVGHFVTLHDYKSTTVTDKHRFQNFHIGEIVEYTPTGSTTKERYLFLPFGFSGVTISTDGSGTDADLIFPSNDLARSWAADAVEGRWTAEVKTMLVDPADRTTFGTAPLGTFWGQVSSGGFDDTKLKLTLSSVIDAVGAAFPQRRLTPSLVGSLPTTSNVRMQ
;
A
#
# COMPACT_ATOMS: atom_id res chain seq x y z
N MET A 1 25.88 -10.84 -6.69
CA MET A 1 26.54 -9.94 -5.73
C MET A 1 25.63 -8.75 -5.57
N GLY A 2 25.05 -8.56 -4.39
CA GLY A 2 24.15 -7.44 -4.15
C GLY A 2 24.97 -6.14 -4.14
N ASN A 3 24.64 -5.20 -5.02
CA ASN A 3 25.23 -3.87 -5.01
C ASN A 3 24.72 -3.14 -3.76
N THR A 4 25.55 -3.06 -2.75
CA THR A 4 25.32 -2.17 -1.61
C THR A 4 25.80 -0.80 -2.02
N ILE A 5 24.91 0.19 -2.09
CA ILE A 5 25.34 1.59 -2.17
C ILE A 5 25.82 1.96 -0.76
N PRO A 6 27.11 2.12 -0.52
CA PRO A 6 27.58 2.70 0.72
C PRO A 6 27.27 4.20 0.66
N ILE A 7 26.11 4.61 1.12
CA ILE A 7 25.85 6.05 1.30
C ILE A 7 26.62 6.48 2.53
N THR A 8 27.86 6.85 2.32
CA THR A 8 28.65 7.52 3.35
C THR A 8 28.16 8.97 3.40
N PRO A 9 27.81 9.53 4.54
CA PRO A 9 27.29 10.90 4.67
C PRO A 9 28.22 11.99 4.09
N THR A 10 29.49 11.67 3.89
CA THR A 10 30.53 12.57 3.36
C THR A 10 30.51 12.74 1.84
N THR A 11 29.83 11.87 1.11
CA THR A 11 29.70 11.96 -0.36
C THR A 11 28.25 12.22 -0.77
N ALA A 12 27.45 12.81 0.11
CA ALA A 12 26.09 13.19 -0.21
C ALA A 12 26.10 14.10 -1.44
N SER A 13 25.79 13.53 -2.60
CA SER A 13 25.32 14.32 -3.71
C SER A 13 24.14 15.16 -3.18
N LYS A 14 24.07 16.42 -3.56
CA LYS A 14 23.00 17.33 -3.11
C LYS A 14 21.60 16.86 -3.52
N GLU A 15 21.51 15.78 -4.26
CA GLU A 15 20.29 15.22 -4.84
C GLU A 15 20.11 13.78 -4.38
N LEU A 16 19.03 13.53 -3.67
CA LEU A 16 18.58 12.18 -3.32
C LEU A 16 17.50 11.77 -4.32
N ALA A 17 17.74 10.70 -5.06
CA ALA A 17 16.72 10.08 -5.87
C ALA A 17 16.02 8.99 -5.06
N VAL A 18 14.70 9.02 -5.09
CA VAL A 18 13.85 8.04 -4.40
C VAL A 18 13.03 7.31 -5.43
N GLY A 19 13.02 5.99 -5.34
CA GLY A 19 12.18 5.10 -6.12
C GLY A 19 11.28 4.26 -5.24
N HIS A 20 10.24 3.71 -5.82
CA HIS A 20 9.30 2.87 -5.11
C HIS A 20 9.17 1.50 -5.77
N PHE A 21 9.13 0.48 -4.94
CA PHE A 21 8.62 -0.84 -5.28
C PHE A 21 7.22 -1.00 -4.72
N VAL A 22 6.31 -1.57 -5.48
CA VAL A 22 4.99 -1.97 -5.00
C VAL A 22 4.75 -3.44 -5.29
N THR A 23 4.27 -4.16 -4.29
CA THR A 23 3.79 -5.55 -4.42
C THR A 23 2.33 -5.59 -4.02
N LEU A 24 1.49 -6.10 -4.91
CA LEU A 24 0.07 -6.32 -4.64
C LEU A 24 -0.15 -7.80 -4.31
N HIS A 25 -0.74 -8.06 -3.16
CA HIS A 25 -1.00 -9.40 -2.62
C HIS A 25 -2.49 -9.68 -2.58
N ASP A 26 -2.89 -10.86 -3.02
CA ASP A 26 -4.26 -11.37 -2.84
C ASP A 26 -4.30 -12.37 -1.69
N TYR A 27 -5.10 -12.08 -0.68
CA TYR A 27 -5.29 -12.91 0.50
C TYR A 27 -6.59 -13.73 0.49
N LYS A 28 -7.24 -13.88 -0.66
CA LYS A 28 -8.48 -14.68 -0.78
C LYS A 28 -8.29 -16.16 -0.43
N SER A 29 -7.07 -16.63 -0.46
CA SER A 29 -6.68 -18.00 -0.08
C SER A 29 -5.89 -17.96 1.22
N THR A 30 -5.85 -19.08 1.95
CA THR A 30 -4.93 -19.29 3.08
C THR A 30 -3.45 -19.17 2.68
N THR A 31 -3.18 -19.16 1.38
CA THR A 31 -1.85 -18.94 0.81
C THR A 31 -1.80 -17.53 0.22
N VAL A 32 -0.90 -16.72 0.74
CA VAL A 32 -0.60 -15.40 0.19
C VAL A 32 -0.06 -15.57 -1.22
N THR A 33 -0.70 -14.96 -2.20
CA THR A 33 -0.22 -14.98 -3.58
C THR A 33 0.12 -13.57 -4.00
N ASP A 34 1.39 -13.36 -4.35
CA ASP A 34 1.79 -12.11 -4.97
C ASP A 34 1.19 -12.05 -6.37
N LYS A 35 0.38 -11.04 -6.61
CA LYS A 35 -0.27 -10.88 -7.92
C LYS A 35 0.58 -10.06 -8.87
N HIS A 36 1.06 -8.91 -8.40
CA HIS A 36 1.80 -7.98 -9.25
C HIS A 36 2.92 -7.30 -8.46
N ARG A 37 4.06 -7.12 -9.13
CA ARG A 37 5.20 -6.38 -8.60
C ARG A 37 5.64 -5.34 -9.60
N PHE A 38 5.62 -4.07 -9.19
CA PHE A 38 5.98 -2.93 -10.04
C PHE A 38 7.05 -2.06 -9.38
N GLN A 39 7.82 -1.38 -10.22
CA GLN A 39 8.75 -0.34 -9.83
C GLN A 39 8.56 0.90 -10.72
N ASN A 40 8.91 2.08 -10.23
CA ASN A 40 8.64 3.34 -10.92
C ASN A 40 9.89 4.14 -11.33
N PHE A 41 11.09 3.59 -11.19
CA PHE A 41 12.31 4.36 -11.37
C PHE A 41 13.21 3.90 -12.54
N HIS A 42 13.13 2.63 -12.96
CA HIS A 42 13.95 2.11 -14.05
C HIS A 42 13.12 1.74 -15.29
N ILE A 43 13.15 2.63 -16.28
CA ILE A 43 12.31 2.58 -17.47
C ILE A 43 12.73 1.41 -18.37
N GLY A 44 11.74 0.57 -18.75
CA GLY A 44 11.90 -0.44 -19.79
C GLY A 44 12.53 -1.75 -19.34
N GLU A 45 12.91 -1.91 -18.08
CA GLU A 45 13.54 -3.14 -17.62
C GLU A 45 12.87 -3.72 -16.34
N ILE A 46 13.17 -4.99 -16.13
CA ILE A 46 12.79 -5.70 -14.91
C ILE A 46 13.92 -5.53 -13.91
N VAL A 47 13.60 -5.02 -12.73
CA VAL A 47 14.54 -4.88 -11.62
C VAL A 47 14.41 -6.07 -10.69
N GLU A 48 15.54 -6.70 -10.35
CA GLU A 48 15.60 -7.78 -9.37
C GLU A 48 16.01 -7.22 -8.00
N TYR A 49 15.20 -7.46 -7.01
CA TYR A 49 15.46 -7.10 -5.61
C TYR A 49 15.46 -8.35 -4.73
N THR A 50 16.42 -8.44 -3.83
CA THR A 50 16.47 -9.50 -2.82
C THR A 50 16.22 -8.88 -1.45
N PRO A 51 15.07 -9.14 -0.82
CA PRO A 51 14.77 -8.61 0.50
C PRO A 51 15.81 -9.05 1.53
N THR A 52 16.10 -8.21 2.50
CA THR A 52 17.03 -8.54 3.59
C THR A 52 16.56 -9.78 4.32
N GLY A 53 17.45 -10.78 4.44
CA GLY A 53 17.12 -12.07 5.08
C GLY A 53 16.44 -13.08 4.17
N SER A 54 16.18 -12.75 2.91
CA SER A 54 15.68 -13.69 1.90
C SER A 54 16.80 -14.10 0.93
N THR A 55 16.70 -15.32 0.41
CA THR A 55 17.52 -15.80 -0.71
C THR A 55 16.79 -15.72 -2.04
N THR A 56 15.48 -15.42 -2.00
CA THR A 56 14.63 -15.36 -3.18
C THR A 56 14.68 -13.98 -3.79
N LYS A 57 14.96 -13.93 -5.08
CA LYS A 57 14.90 -12.70 -5.87
C LYS A 57 13.47 -12.41 -6.27
N GLU A 58 13.04 -11.19 -6.03
CA GLU A 58 11.77 -10.64 -6.48
C GLU A 58 12.00 -9.81 -7.75
N ARG A 59 11.15 -10.01 -8.74
CA ARG A 59 11.24 -9.32 -10.03
C ARG A 59 10.14 -8.29 -10.14
N TYR A 60 10.54 -7.03 -10.36
CA TYR A 60 9.65 -5.88 -10.45
C TYR A 60 9.62 -5.34 -11.88
N LEU A 61 8.42 -5.32 -12.46
CA LEU A 61 8.21 -4.77 -13.78
C LEU A 61 8.13 -3.24 -13.70
N PHE A 62 8.67 -2.54 -14.70
CA PHE A 62 8.48 -1.10 -14.78
C PHE A 62 7.02 -0.75 -15.08
N LEU A 63 6.44 0.06 -14.22
CA LEU A 63 5.17 0.73 -14.44
C LEU A 63 5.26 2.11 -13.78
N PRO A 64 5.10 3.22 -14.51
CA PRO A 64 5.15 4.54 -13.90
C PRO A 64 3.95 4.69 -12.95
N PHE A 65 4.21 4.79 -11.68
CA PHE A 65 3.20 5.08 -10.68
C PHE A 65 3.68 6.11 -9.68
N GLY A 66 2.74 6.84 -9.10
CA GLY A 66 2.97 7.75 -7.98
C GLY A 66 2.49 7.13 -6.68
N PHE A 67 3.22 7.41 -5.60
CA PHE A 67 2.82 7.10 -4.24
C PHE A 67 2.72 8.41 -3.46
N SER A 68 1.55 8.71 -2.88
CA SER A 68 1.31 9.99 -2.19
C SER A 68 2.08 10.12 -0.87
N GLY A 69 2.72 9.04 -0.43
CA GLY A 69 3.26 8.97 0.92
C GLY A 69 2.18 8.67 1.95
N VAL A 70 2.59 8.65 3.20
CA VAL A 70 1.73 8.31 4.35
C VAL A 70 1.57 9.54 5.21
N THR A 71 0.34 9.95 5.46
CA THR A 71 0.03 11.00 6.42
C THR A 71 -0.35 10.33 7.73
N ILE A 72 0.47 10.53 8.76
CA ILE A 72 0.16 10.05 10.11
C ILE A 72 -0.54 11.19 10.84
N SER A 73 -1.79 10.97 11.20
CA SER A 73 -2.53 11.93 12.01
C SER A 73 -2.30 11.65 13.49
N THR A 74 -2.06 12.70 14.27
CA THR A 74 -1.82 12.59 15.72
C THR A 74 -3.10 12.29 16.51
N ASP A 75 -4.27 12.44 15.90
CA ASP A 75 -5.58 12.17 16.48
C ASP A 75 -6.05 10.71 16.30
N GLY A 76 -5.20 9.88 15.69
CA GLY A 76 -5.55 8.48 15.41
C GLY A 76 -6.53 8.30 14.27
N SER A 77 -6.84 9.36 13.52
CA SER A 77 -7.60 9.23 12.27
C SER A 77 -6.73 8.53 11.23
N GLY A 78 -7.37 7.71 10.43
CA GLY A 78 -6.77 6.75 9.55
C GLY A 78 -5.61 7.26 8.69
N THR A 79 -4.64 6.39 8.53
CA THR A 79 -3.49 6.64 7.68
C THR A 79 -3.82 6.14 6.28
N ASP A 80 -4.28 7.03 5.42
CA ASP A 80 -4.56 6.73 4.03
C ASP A 80 -3.35 7.10 3.16
N ALA A 81 -3.15 6.32 2.11
CA ALA A 81 -2.17 6.60 1.08
C ALA A 81 -2.78 6.29 -0.28
N ASP A 82 -2.32 6.99 -1.30
CA ASP A 82 -2.79 6.78 -2.67
C ASP A 82 -1.68 6.20 -3.55
N LEU A 83 -2.04 5.20 -4.35
CA LEU A 83 -1.27 4.74 -5.49
C LEU A 83 -1.95 5.26 -6.76
N ILE A 84 -1.19 5.96 -7.59
CA ILE A 84 -1.69 6.55 -8.83
C ILE A 84 -0.93 5.91 -9.99
N PHE A 85 -1.64 5.18 -10.83
CA PHE A 85 -1.12 4.54 -12.04
C PHE A 85 -1.63 5.24 -13.30
N PRO A 86 -0.93 5.13 -14.42
CA PRO A 86 -1.49 5.54 -15.71
C PRO A 86 -2.70 4.67 -16.06
N SER A 87 -3.74 5.27 -16.65
CA SER A 87 -4.94 4.57 -17.06
C SER A 87 -4.69 3.82 -18.38
N ASN A 88 -3.94 2.73 -18.32
CA ASN A 88 -3.66 1.85 -19.44
C ASN A 88 -4.33 0.48 -19.26
N ASP A 89 -4.39 -0.32 -20.32
CA ASP A 89 -5.05 -1.63 -20.29
C ASP A 89 -4.43 -2.56 -19.27
N LEU A 90 -3.11 -2.48 -19.05
CA LEU A 90 -2.43 -3.29 -18.03
C LEU A 90 -2.92 -2.93 -16.63
N ALA A 91 -2.97 -1.64 -16.28
CA ALA A 91 -3.42 -1.22 -14.96
C ALA A 91 -4.92 -1.50 -14.76
N ARG A 92 -5.74 -1.27 -15.79
CA ARG A 92 -7.19 -1.51 -15.74
C ARG A 92 -7.53 -2.99 -15.55
N SER A 93 -6.75 -3.90 -16.16
CA SER A 93 -7.05 -5.34 -16.15
C SER A 93 -7.08 -5.97 -14.75
N TRP A 94 -6.29 -5.44 -13.81
CA TRP A 94 -6.20 -5.98 -12.44
C TRP A 94 -6.81 -5.05 -11.38
N ALA A 95 -7.07 -3.78 -11.72
CA ALA A 95 -7.53 -2.79 -10.75
C ALA A 95 -8.90 -3.12 -10.15
N ALA A 96 -9.83 -3.60 -10.97
CA ALA A 96 -11.15 -4.02 -10.51
C ALA A 96 -11.04 -5.18 -9.52
N ASP A 97 -10.22 -6.18 -9.84
CA ASP A 97 -9.96 -7.33 -8.97
C ASP A 97 -9.29 -6.91 -7.65
N ALA A 98 -8.38 -5.93 -7.72
CA ALA A 98 -7.71 -5.42 -6.53
C ALA A 98 -8.67 -4.73 -5.55
N VAL A 99 -9.63 -3.96 -6.07
CA VAL A 99 -10.65 -3.29 -5.26
C VAL A 99 -11.66 -4.31 -4.71
N GLU A 100 -12.19 -5.18 -5.57
CA GLU A 100 -13.17 -6.20 -5.17
C GLU A 100 -12.54 -7.21 -4.19
N GLY A 101 -11.31 -7.62 -4.49
CA GLY A 101 -10.54 -8.56 -3.67
C GLY A 101 -9.97 -7.95 -2.40
N ARG A 102 -10.01 -6.62 -2.25
CA ARG A 102 -9.37 -5.89 -1.16
C ARG A 102 -7.91 -6.31 -0.99
N TRP A 103 -7.17 -6.29 -2.09
CA TRP A 103 -5.78 -6.69 -2.07
C TRP A 103 -4.96 -5.84 -1.12
N THR A 104 -3.88 -6.40 -0.61
CA THR A 104 -2.94 -5.64 0.20
C THR A 104 -1.79 -5.16 -0.66
N ALA A 105 -1.42 -3.91 -0.51
CA ALA A 105 -0.26 -3.32 -1.16
C ALA A 105 0.88 -3.16 -0.16
N GLU A 106 2.04 -3.69 -0.50
CA GLU A 106 3.31 -3.39 0.16
C GLU A 106 4.07 -2.39 -0.69
N VAL A 107 4.34 -1.20 -0.15
CA VAL A 107 5.10 -0.15 -0.83
C VAL A 107 6.43 0.04 -0.13
N LYS A 108 7.53 -0.27 -0.82
CA LYS A 108 8.90 -0.07 -0.32
C LYS A 108 9.49 1.18 -0.97
N THR A 109 9.96 2.11 -0.16
CA THR A 109 10.66 3.32 -0.61
C THR A 109 12.16 3.07 -0.56
N MET A 110 12.83 3.24 -1.69
CA MET A 110 14.25 2.94 -1.86
C MET A 110 15.03 4.19 -2.24
N LEU A 111 16.28 4.27 -1.79
CA LEU A 111 17.24 5.19 -2.40
C LEU A 111 17.73 4.60 -3.72
N VAL A 112 17.76 5.43 -4.74
CA VAL A 112 18.19 5.07 -6.09
C VAL A 112 19.38 5.97 -6.46
N ASP A 113 20.38 5.41 -7.13
CA ASP A 113 21.47 6.22 -7.67
C ASP A 113 20.92 7.03 -8.86
N PRO A 114 20.98 8.37 -8.83
CA PRO A 114 20.48 9.18 -9.93
C PRO A 114 21.29 9.01 -11.22
N ALA A 115 22.54 8.58 -11.12
CA ALA A 115 23.42 8.33 -12.26
C ALA A 115 23.23 6.93 -12.86
N ASP A 116 22.94 5.95 -12.00
CA ASP A 116 22.68 4.57 -12.41
C ASP A 116 21.44 4.04 -11.71
N ARG A 117 20.30 4.13 -12.38
CA ARG A 117 19.00 3.72 -11.86
C ARG A 117 18.86 2.21 -11.64
N THR A 118 19.85 1.41 -12.05
CA THR A 118 19.91 -0.03 -11.71
C THR A 118 20.49 -0.26 -10.34
N THR A 119 21.18 0.75 -9.78
CA THR A 119 21.80 0.70 -8.47
C THR A 119 20.89 1.38 -7.44
N PHE A 120 20.45 0.62 -6.45
CA PHE A 120 19.58 1.08 -5.37
C PHE A 120 19.99 0.46 -4.05
N GLY A 121 19.49 1.04 -2.95
CA GLY A 121 19.80 0.58 -1.59
C GLY A 121 19.39 -0.87 -1.34
N THR A 122 20.13 -1.58 -0.51
CA THR A 122 19.83 -2.97 -0.12
C THR A 122 18.66 -3.07 0.84
N ALA A 123 18.39 -2.00 1.59
CA ALA A 123 17.28 -1.90 2.52
C ALA A 123 16.37 -0.74 2.16
N PRO A 124 15.05 -0.89 2.32
CA PRO A 124 14.13 0.21 2.11
C PRO A 124 14.32 1.29 3.20
N LEU A 125 14.16 2.55 2.81
CA LEU A 125 14.06 3.68 3.74
C LEU A 125 12.81 3.58 4.61
N GLY A 126 11.74 3.01 4.05
CA GLY A 126 10.49 2.77 4.72
C GLY A 126 9.66 1.77 3.94
N THR A 127 8.79 1.07 4.64
CA THR A 127 7.82 0.14 4.06
C THR A 127 6.44 0.50 4.59
N PHE A 128 5.50 0.68 3.67
CA PHE A 128 4.10 0.90 3.99
C PHE A 128 3.28 -0.32 3.59
N TRP A 129 2.40 -0.74 4.47
CA TRP A 129 1.42 -1.79 4.22
C TRP A 129 0.02 -1.20 4.33
N GLY A 130 -0.76 -1.34 3.28
CA GLY A 130 -2.15 -0.87 3.25
C GLY A 130 -3.04 -1.81 2.46
N GLN A 131 -4.31 -1.85 2.84
CA GLN A 131 -5.33 -2.58 2.11
C GLN A 131 -6.00 -1.65 1.11
N VAL A 132 -6.25 -2.12 -0.10
CA VAL A 132 -7.03 -1.38 -1.11
C VAL A 132 -8.45 -1.22 -0.59
N SER A 133 -8.83 0.01 -0.26
CA SER A 133 -10.14 0.37 0.28
C SER A 133 -11.10 0.84 -0.81
N SER A 134 -10.58 1.54 -1.79
CA SER A 134 -11.35 2.03 -2.93
C SER A 134 -10.45 2.24 -4.15
N GLY A 135 -11.06 2.33 -5.31
CA GLY A 135 -10.38 2.64 -6.55
C GLY A 135 -11.27 3.46 -7.47
N GLY A 136 -10.65 4.29 -8.27
CA GLY A 136 -11.33 5.08 -9.31
C GLY A 136 -10.40 5.27 -10.49
N PHE A 137 -10.95 5.37 -11.67
CA PHE A 137 -10.17 5.65 -12.86
C PHE A 137 -10.86 6.73 -13.71
N ASP A 138 -10.06 7.51 -14.35
CA ASP A 138 -10.46 8.41 -15.42
C ASP A 138 -9.67 8.05 -16.71
N ASP A 139 -9.76 8.87 -17.73
CA ASP A 139 -9.10 8.61 -19.02
C ASP A 139 -7.56 8.64 -18.90
N THR A 140 -7.01 9.28 -17.90
CA THR A 140 -5.57 9.51 -17.76
C THR A 140 -4.92 8.73 -16.61
N LYS A 141 -5.66 8.49 -15.54
CA LYS A 141 -5.13 7.89 -14.32
C LYS A 141 -6.09 6.91 -13.68
N LEU A 142 -5.50 5.91 -13.04
CA LEU A 142 -6.11 5.00 -12.12
C LEU A 142 -5.60 5.33 -10.71
N LYS A 143 -6.50 5.59 -9.78
CA LYS A 143 -6.18 5.85 -8.38
C LYS A 143 -6.67 4.68 -7.53
N LEU A 144 -5.79 4.14 -6.69
CA LEU A 144 -6.14 3.20 -5.63
C LEU A 144 -5.86 3.86 -4.29
N THR A 145 -6.86 3.92 -3.43
CA THR A 145 -6.70 4.40 -2.06
C THR A 145 -6.41 3.22 -1.15
N LEU A 146 -5.36 3.33 -0.38
CA LEU A 146 -4.89 2.34 0.57
C LEU A 146 -5.20 2.81 1.98
N SER A 147 -5.92 2.02 2.75
CA SER A 147 -6.10 2.24 4.18
C SER A 147 -5.07 1.43 4.96
N SER A 148 -4.48 2.01 5.99
CA SER A 148 -3.54 1.29 6.83
C SER A 148 -4.21 0.11 7.52
N VAL A 149 -3.51 -1.01 7.58
CA VAL A 149 -3.98 -2.20 8.33
C VAL A 149 -4.17 -1.89 9.82
N ILE A 150 -3.45 -0.89 10.33
CA ILE A 150 -3.56 -0.43 11.73
C ILE A 150 -4.90 0.24 11.99
N ASP A 151 -5.53 0.85 10.99
CA ASP A 151 -6.86 1.45 11.11
C ASP A 151 -7.95 0.44 11.45
N ALA A 152 -7.77 -0.81 11.07
CA ALA A 152 -8.68 -1.88 11.45
C ALA A 152 -8.75 -2.08 12.98
N VAL A 153 -7.73 -1.66 13.72
CA VAL A 153 -7.69 -1.76 15.18
C VAL A 153 -8.57 -0.68 15.85
N GLY A 154 -8.79 0.45 15.16
CA GLY A 154 -9.70 1.51 15.60
C GLY A 154 -11.15 1.32 15.15
N ALA A 155 -11.43 0.36 14.30
CA ALA A 155 -12.78 0.07 13.85
C ALA A 155 -13.62 -0.42 15.03
N ALA A 156 -14.70 0.30 15.34
CA ALA A 156 -15.63 -0.10 16.38
C ALA A 156 -16.18 -1.50 16.09
N PHE A 157 -15.84 -2.46 16.93
CA PHE A 157 -16.39 -3.80 16.87
C PHE A 157 -17.53 -3.91 17.89
N PRO A 158 -18.71 -4.37 17.51
CA PRO A 158 -19.15 -4.92 16.22
C PRO A 158 -19.58 -3.83 15.23
N GLN A 159 -19.29 -4.01 13.95
CA GLN A 159 -19.74 -3.12 12.85
C GLN A 159 -21.28 -3.10 12.68
N ARG A 160 -21.99 -3.93 13.40
CA ARG A 160 -23.45 -3.93 13.40
C ARG A 160 -23.94 -2.94 14.43
N ARG A 161 -24.54 -1.86 13.97
CA ARG A 161 -25.35 -1.01 14.83
C ARG A 161 -26.53 -1.83 15.32
N LEU A 162 -26.75 -1.84 16.62
CA LEU A 162 -27.99 -2.37 17.19
C LEU A 162 -29.14 -1.47 16.74
N THR A 163 -29.82 -1.91 15.69
CA THR A 163 -31.02 -1.21 15.20
C THR A 163 -32.27 -1.85 15.84
N PRO A 164 -33.34 -1.09 16.01
CA PRO A 164 -34.61 -1.65 16.52
C PRO A 164 -35.09 -2.89 15.75
N SER A 165 -34.78 -3.00 14.45
CA SER A 165 -35.09 -4.16 13.63
C SER A 165 -34.25 -5.40 13.98
N LEU A 166 -33.11 -5.25 14.64
CA LEU A 166 -32.23 -6.36 15.03
C LEU A 166 -32.50 -6.82 16.47
N VAL A 167 -32.90 -5.90 17.34
CA VAL A 167 -33.07 -6.13 18.79
C VAL A 167 -34.55 -6.14 19.19
N GLY A 168 -35.44 -5.78 18.28
CA GLY A 168 -36.84 -5.50 18.61
C GLY A 168 -37.01 -4.19 19.37
N SER A 169 -38.24 -3.80 19.64
CA SER A 169 -38.48 -2.64 20.49
C SER A 169 -37.97 -2.93 21.90
N LEU A 170 -36.97 -2.18 22.34
CA LEU A 170 -36.57 -2.22 23.74
C LEU A 170 -37.80 -1.88 24.59
N PRO A 171 -38.10 -2.66 25.61
CA PRO A 171 -39.20 -2.32 26.53
C PRO A 171 -38.82 -1.02 27.24
N THR A 172 -39.35 0.09 26.79
CA THR A 172 -39.25 1.36 27.50
C THR A 172 -40.25 1.28 28.67
N THR A 173 -39.86 0.63 29.73
CA THR A 173 -40.57 0.76 30.99
C THR A 173 -40.23 2.10 31.61
N SER A 174 -40.98 3.10 31.23
CA SER A 174 -40.93 4.45 31.80
C SER A 174 -41.63 4.54 33.17
N ASN A 175 -41.65 3.53 33.95
CA ASN A 175 -42.29 3.57 35.27
C ASN A 175 -41.36 3.04 36.37
N VAL A 176 -40.25 3.76 36.58
CA VAL A 176 -39.65 3.75 37.92
C VAL A 176 -40.25 4.95 38.67
N ARG A 177 -41.37 4.75 39.35
CA ARG A 177 -41.76 5.65 40.43
C ARG A 177 -40.83 5.39 41.56
N MET A 178 -39.94 6.36 41.85
CA MET A 178 -39.28 6.45 43.11
C MET A 178 -40.34 6.86 44.14
N GLN A 179 -40.60 5.97 45.12
CA GLN A 179 -41.21 6.32 46.36
C GLN A 179 -40.15 6.74 47.35
#